data_410ab76ab0bf52ba7894b752af89a3f2
#
_entry.id   410ab76ab0bf52ba7894b752af89a3f2
#
_cell.length_a   1.000
_cell.length_b   1.000
_cell.length_c   1.000
_cell.angle_alpha   90.00
_cell.angle_beta   90.00
_cell.angle_gamma   90.00
#
_symmetry.space_group_name_H-M   'P 1'
#
loop_
_entity.id
_entity.type
_entity.pdbx_description
1 polymer ?
#
loop_
_entity_poly.entity_id
_entity_poly.type
_entity_poly.pdbx_seq_one_letter_code
_entity_poly.pdbx_strand_id
1 'polypeptide(L)'
;MGNSVAGATGVRSLPIVGAVSGSSPFVGKRRGGLADERRAAALDVNVDRMLIGASLRASKRLRATAPRLSAATLGWRGRTTPTLLLMLALLAMFNASSAVALCILVVLPAAFRIWIVALPTRPSPDEASDTLDEQEPVYSIIIPLRGEARVVDQLLSAIERLNYPREKIDVIIAVEAKDHATRAAITGRKHRIPIMVVPVPAVGPATKPKALNVALSFARGDFTVIYDAEDRPERNQLRAALKAFRSGGGDLGCVQARLCIDTRTSWLARYFTAEYAGHFDVVLPKLAALGLPLPLGGSSNHFRTATLREVGGWDPHNVTEDADLGTRLARFGYRSGVVASSTYEEAPADIGRWLGQRTRWFKGWMRLSRNKFFLCFQKHEHSSTLRRNTIATT
;
A
#
# COMPACT_ATOMS: atom_id res chain seq x y z
N MET A 1 9.70 49.55 20.80
CA MET A 1 9.44 49.60 19.36
C MET A 1 9.98 48.29 18.81
N GLY A 2 9.30 47.20 18.73
CA GLY A 2 8.00 46.86 18.14
C GLY A 2 8.17 46.55 16.67
N ASN A 3 8.26 45.28 16.31
CA ASN A 3 7.46 44.75 15.21
C ASN A 3 7.64 43.21 15.09
N SER A 4 6.63 42.55 15.57
CA SER A 4 6.30 41.17 15.34
C SER A 4 5.82 41.01 13.88
N VAL A 5 6.36 40.05 13.13
CA VAL A 5 5.77 39.58 11.86
C VAL A 5 5.39 38.13 12.06
N ALA A 6 4.10 37.91 12.36
CA ALA A 6 3.48 36.60 12.36
C ALA A 6 3.20 36.18 10.92
N GLY A 7 3.91 35.19 10.43
CA GLY A 7 3.60 34.48 9.17
C GLY A 7 2.49 33.46 9.38
N ALA A 8 1.26 33.82 9.01
CA ALA A 8 0.13 32.91 9.04
C ALA A 8 0.22 31.90 7.90
N THR A 9 0.58 30.67 8.19
CA THR A 9 0.36 29.51 7.31
C THR A 9 -1.10 29.11 7.37
N GLY A 10 -1.89 29.67 6.45
CA GLY A 10 -3.32 29.36 6.32
C GLY A 10 -3.53 27.95 5.77
N VAL A 11 -3.67 26.96 6.64
CA VAL A 11 -4.28 25.67 6.31
C VAL A 11 -5.79 25.92 6.21
N ARG A 12 -6.27 26.15 5.00
CA ARG A 12 -7.73 26.17 4.74
C ARG A 12 -8.26 24.76 4.96
N SER A 13 -9.08 24.60 5.99
CA SER A 13 -9.94 23.45 6.20
C SER A 13 -10.88 23.31 5.01
N LEU A 14 -10.70 22.22 4.24
CA LEU A 14 -11.63 21.84 3.17
C LEU A 14 -12.96 21.41 3.79
N PRO A 15 -14.12 21.74 3.18
CA PRO A 15 -15.40 21.28 3.65
C PRO A 15 -15.44 19.75 3.59
N ILE A 16 -15.88 19.14 4.71
CA ILE A 16 -16.03 17.70 4.85
C ILE A 16 -17.17 17.26 3.92
N VAL A 17 -16.81 16.62 2.80
CA VAL A 17 -17.78 15.99 1.92
C VAL A 17 -18.21 14.68 2.58
N GLY A 18 -19.39 14.72 3.25
CA GLY A 18 -20.10 13.52 3.67
C GLY A 18 -19.62 12.84 4.96
N ALA A 19 -19.46 13.56 6.06
CA ALA A 19 -19.59 12.95 7.37
C ALA A 19 -21.07 12.64 7.61
N VAL A 20 -21.47 11.38 7.40
CA VAL A 20 -22.84 10.95 7.75
C VAL A 20 -22.90 10.73 9.25
N SER A 21 -23.13 11.82 10.00
CA SER A 21 -23.63 11.73 11.37
C SER A 21 -25.13 11.44 11.30
N GLY A 22 -25.53 10.31 11.91
CA GLY A 22 -26.92 9.91 11.95
C GLY A 22 -27.77 10.93 12.69
N SER A 23 -28.65 11.64 11.98
CA SER A 23 -29.81 12.31 12.53
C SER A 23 -30.96 12.22 11.52
N SER A 24 -32.04 11.73 12.01
CA SER A 24 -33.44 11.59 11.59
C SER A 24 -33.92 12.39 10.36
N PRO A 25 -34.79 11.80 9.51
CA PRO A 25 -35.35 12.46 8.36
C PRO A 25 -36.58 13.32 8.79
N PHE A 26 -36.36 14.59 8.97
CA PHE A 26 -37.48 15.55 8.87
C PHE A 26 -37.45 16.14 7.46
N VAL A 27 -38.34 15.64 6.61
CA VAL A 27 -38.64 16.21 5.28
C VAL A 27 -39.41 17.52 5.49
N GLY A 28 -38.67 18.60 5.58
CA GLY A 28 -39.17 19.93 5.38
C GLY A 28 -38.72 20.43 4.01
N LYS A 29 -39.62 20.46 3.04
CA LYS A 29 -39.40 21.13 1.74
C LYS A 29 -39.10 22.62 2.00
N ARG A 30 -37.83 22.95 2.23
CA ARG A 30 -37.35 24.32 2.06
C ARG A 30 -37.11 24.55 0.55
N ARG A 31 -37.80 25.53 0.00
CA ARG A 31 -37.52 26.11 -1.31
C ARG A 31 -36.08 26.66 -1.28
N GLY A 32 -35.12 25.85 -1.61
CA GLY A 32 -33.75 26.28 -1.92
C GLY A 32 -33.81 27.14 -3.17
N GLY A 33 -33.40 28.40 -3.08
CA GLY A 33 -33.41 29.30 -4.23
C GLY A 33 -32.37 28.85 -5.28
N LEU A 34 -32.57 29.22 -6.54
CA LEU A 34 -31.66 29.03 -7.67
C LEU A 34 -30.17 29.34 -7.33
N ALA A 35 -29.94 30.18 -6.33
CA ALA A 35 -28.61 30.50 -5.82
C ALA A 35 -27.94 29.34 -5.04
N ASP A 36 -28.73 28.56 -4.28
CA ASP A 36 -28.22 27.41 -3.52
C ASP A 36 -27.93 26.22 -4.44
N GLU A 37 -28.75 26.00 -5.48
CA GLU A 37 -28.49 24.99 -6.51
C GLU A 37 -27.25 25.34 -7.34
N ARG A 38 -27.07 26.62 -7.69
CA ARG A 38 -25.86 27.08 -8.40
C ARG A 38 -24.60 26.97 -7.52
N ARG A 39 -24.69 27.24 -6.21
CA ARG A 39 -23.59 27.04 -5.28
C ARG A 39 -23.25 25.56 -5.11
N ALA A 40 -24.24 24.69 -4.98
CA ALA A 40 -24.03 23.25 -4.91
C ALA A 40 -23.38 22.71 -6.20
N ALA A 41 -23.89 23.10 -7.36
CA ALA A 41 -23.31 22.73 -8.65
C ALA A 41 -21.87 23.25 -8.84
N ALA A 42 -21.58 24.48 -8.39
CA ALA A 42 -20.24 25.04 -8.44
C ALA A 42 -19.27 24.34 -7.47
N LEU A 43 -19.75 23.90 -6.30
CA LEU A 43 -18.99 23.09 -5.35
C LEU A 43 -18.65 21.71 -5.96
N ASP A 44 -19.63 21.04 -6.58
CA ASP A 44 -19.42 19.75 -7.25
C ASP A 44 -18.39 19.84 -8.37
N VAL A 45 -18.47 20.86 -9.22
CA VAL A 45 -17.47 21.09 -10.29
C VAL A 45 -16.07 21.33 -9.74
N ASN A 46 -15.93 22.02 -8.61
CA ASN A 46 -14.63 22.25 -7.97
C ASN A 46 -14.08 20.99 -7.34
N VAL A 47 -14.92 20.16 -6.70
CA VAL A 47 -14.54 18.86 -6.15
C VAL A 47 -14.09 17.93 -7.27
N ASP A 48 -14.81 17.86 -8.38
CA ASP A 48 -14.44 17.03 -9.53
C ASP A 48 -13.11 17.48 -10.13
N ARG A 49 -12.88 18.78 -10.30
CA ARG A 49 -11.58 19.31 -10.77
C ARG A 49 -10.44 18.96 -9.82
N MET A 50 -10.66 19.06 -8.52
CA MET A 50 -9.68 18.69 -7.49
C MET A 50 -9.35 17.20 -7.57
N LEU A 51 -10.35 16.33 -7.68
CA LEU A 51 -10.18 14.88 -7.80
C LEU A 51 -9.49 14.48 -9.11
N ILE A 52 -9.83 15.11 -10.23
CA ILE A 52 -9.15 14.94 -11.51
C ILE A 52 -7.68 15.35 -11.37
N GLY A 53 -7.41 16.51 -10.78
CA GLY A 53 -6.05 16.97 -10.50
C GLY A 53 -5.27 16.02 -9.59
N ALA A 54 -5.88 15.51 -8.52
CA ALA A 54 -5.29 14.50 -7.64
C ALA A 54 -5.00 13.19 -8.39
N SER A 55 -5.92 12.73 -9.24
CA SER A 55 -5.77 11.52 -10.05
C SER A 55 -4.64 11.66 -11.08
N LEU A 56 -4.51 12.81 -11.72
CA LEU A 56 -3.40 13.10 -12.66
C LEU A 56 -2.04 13.13 -11.92
N ARG A 57 -1.97 13.80 -10.77
CA ARG A 57 -0.77 13.82 -9.96
C ARG A 57 -0.41 12.41 -9.47
N ALA A 58 -1.38 11.66 -8.95
CA ALA A 58 -1.22 10.27 -8.51
C ALA A 58 -0.66 9.38 -9.63
N SER A 59 -1.13 9.57 -10.87
CA SER A 59 -0.68 8.79 -12.05
C SER A 59 0.74 9.13 -12.50
N LYS A 60 1.21 10.35 -12.25
CA LYS A 60 2.47 10.87 -12.81
C LYS A 60 3.55 11.10 -11.76
N ARG A 61 3.21 11.13 -10.47
CA ARG A 61 4.12 11.54 -9.38
C ARG A 61 5.46 10.83 -9.43
N LEU A 62 5.49 9.51 -9.33
CA LEU A 62 6.73 8.75 -9.33
C LEU A 62 7.52 8.93 -10.63
N ARG A 63 6.82 8.97 -11.78
CA ARG A 63 7.47 9.21 -13.07
C ARG A 63 8.09 10.60 -13.17
N ALA A 64 7.48 11.61 -12.55
CA ALA A 64 7.98 12.98 -12.55
C ALA A 64 9.17 13.17 -11.59
N THR A 65 9.09 12.58 -10.39
CA THR A 65 10.13 12.75 -9.34
C THR A 65 11.29 11.79 -9.50
N ALA A 66 11.03 10.55 -9.94
CA ALA A 66 12.03 9.51 -10.09
C ALA A 66 11.74 8.62 -11.31
N PRO A 67 11.93 9.12 -12.55
CA PRO A 67 11.53 8.43 -13.78
C PRO A 67 12.17 7.05 -13.93
N ARG A 68 13.41 6.86 -13.46
CA ARG A 68 14.11 5.57 -13.49
C ARG A 68 13.49 4.52 -12.56
N LEU A 69 12.66 4.92 -11.61
CA LEU A 69 11.98 4.04 -10.66
C LEU A 69 10.57 3.65 -11.10
N SER A 70 9.99 4.36 -12.08
CA SER A 70 8.64 4.07 -12.56
C SER A 70 8.63 3.02 -13.67
N ALA A 71 7.71 2.07 -13.55
CA ALA A 71 7.48 1.06 -14.59
C ALA A 71 6.89 1.65 -15.89
N ALA A 72 6.41 2.89 -15.88
CA ALA A 72 5.91 3.59 -17.07
C ALA A 72 6.97 3.78 -18.15
N THR A 73 8.27 3.79 -17.79
CA THR A 73 9.39 3.96 -18.73
C THR A 73 9.85 2.65 -19.39
N LEU A 74 9.27 1.53 -18.94
CA LEU A 74 9.57 0.19 -19.45
C LEU A 74 8.85 -0.06 -20.79
N GLY A 75 9.31 0.58 -21.85
CA GLY A 75 8.85 0.32 -23.22
C GLY A 75 9.09 -1.13 -23.66
N TRP A 76 9.26 -1.35 -24.97
CA TRP A 76 9.49 -2.64 -25.64
C TRP A 76 10.57 -3.54 -24.99
N ARG A 77 11.55 -2.97 -24.33
CA ARG A 77 12.64 -3.73 -23.63
C ARG A 77 12.13 -4.76 -22.61
N GLY A 78 10.85 -4.72 -22.12
CA GLY A 78 10.22 -5.73 -21.27
C GLY A 78 10.03 -7.10 -21.93
N ARG A 79 10.00 -7.17 -23.25
CA ARG A 79 9.77 -8.41 -23.98
C ARG A 79 11.04 -9.24 -24.22
N THR A 80 12.22 -8.63 -24.10
CA THR A 80 13.51 -9.31 -24.41
C THR A 80 13.97 -10.28 -23.32
N THR A 81 13.61 -10.08 -22.05
CA THR A 81 14.07 -10.95 -20.95
C THR A 81 13.56 -12.39 -21.06
N PRO A 82 12.23 -12.65 -21.24
CA PRO A 82 11.77 -14.02 -21.42
C PRO A 82 12.29 -14.65 -22.70
N THR A 83 12.49 -13.88 -23.77
CA THR A 83 13.08 -14.37 -25.02
C THR A 83 14.55 -14.77 -24.83
N LEU A 84 15.34 -13.97 -24.09
CA LEU A 84 16.72 -14.29 -23.75
C LEU A 84 16.82 -15.53 -22.85
N LEU A 85 15.93 -15.67 -21.85
CA LEU A 85 15.89 -16.87 -21.00
C LEU A 85 15.51 -18.12 -21.79
N LEU A 86 14.53 -18.01 -22.68
CA LEU A 86 14.15 -19.11 -23.57
C LEU A 86 15.31 -19.48 -24.51
N MET A 87 15.97 -18.47 -25.08
CA MET A 87 17.14 -18.69 -25.94
C MET A 87 18.30 -19.32 -25.18
N LEU A 88 18.56 -18.89 -23.92
CA LEU A 88 19.55 -19.49 -23.05
C LEU A 88 19.19 -20.96 -22.71
N ALA A 89 17.91 -21.22 -22.43
CA ALA A 89 17.44 -22.60 -22.19
C ALA A 89 17.59 -23.50 -23.42
N LEU A 90 17.27 -23.00 -24.60
CA LEU A 90 17.47 -23.72 -25.86
C LEU A 90 18.97 -23.97 -26.13
N LEU A 91 19.83 -22.95 -25.93
CA LEU A 91 21.28 -23.10 -26.06
C LEU A 91 21.86 -24.08 -25.05
N ALA A 92 21.28 -24.16 -23.84
CA ALA A 92 21.70 -25.12 -22.81
C ALA A 92 21.49 -26.59 -23.23
N MET A 93 20.55 -26.85 -24.15
CA MET A 93 20.38 -28.19 -24.72
C MET A 93 21.51 -28.62 -25.66
N PHE A 94 22.27 -27.66 -26.20
CA PHE A 94 23.30 -27.93 -27.21
C PHE A 94 24.72 -27.53 -26.75
N ASN A 95 24.88 -26.89 -25.58
CA ASN A 95 26.15 -26.37 -25.11
C ASN A 95 26.31 -26.50 -23.60
N ALA A 96 27.31 -27.23 -23.12
CA ALA A 96 27.56 -27.44 -21.69
C ALA A 96 27.78 -26.15 -20.91
N SER A 97 28.42 -25.13 -21.47
CA SER A 97 28.67 -23.84 -20.81
C SER A 97 27.33 -23.08 -20.56
N SER A 98 26.42 -23.16 -21.52
CA SER A 98 25.05 -22.55 -21.35
C SER A 98 24.23 -23.32 -20.34
N ALA A 99 24.35 -24.65 -20.27
CA ALA A 99 23.73 -25.47 -19.25
C ALA A 99 24.21 -25.11 -17.84
N VAL A 100 25.54 -24.98 -17.67
CA VAL A 100 26.14 -24.53 -16.39
C VAL A 100 25.63 -23.14 -15.99
N ALA A 101 25.60 -22.18 -16.93
CA ALA A 101 25.07 -20.83 -16.65
C ALA A 101 23.60 -20.87 -16.22
N LEU A 102 22.78 -21.69 -16.86
CA LEU A 102 21.37 -21.88 -16.47
C LEU A 102 21.24 -22.53 -15.09
N CYS A 103 22.05 -23.55 -14.80
CA CYS A 103 22.11 -24.19 -13.48
C CYS A 103 22.47 -23.17 -12.39
N ILE A 104 23.49 -22.35 -12.60
CA ILE A 104 23.90 -21.29 -11.66
C ILE A 104 22.73 -20.31 -11.43
N LEU A 105 22.06 -19.88 -12.49
CA LEU A 105 20.95 -18.94 -12.43
C LEU A 105 19.77 -19.49 -11.60
N VAL A 106 19.56 -20.80 -11.58
CA VAL A 106 18.48 -21.45 -10.81
C VAL A 106 18.93 -21.84 -9.40
N VAL A 107 20.13 -22.42 -9.29
CA VAL A 107 20.64 -22.97 -8.01
C VAL A 107 20.98 -21.88 -7.02
N LEU A 108 21.60 -20.77 -7.45
CA LEU A 108 21.96 -19.68 -6.51
C LEU A 108 20.75 -19.05 -5.79
N PRO A 109 19.66 -18.68 -6.46
CA PRO A 109 18.45 -18.19 -5.76
C PRO A 109 17.81 -19.25 -4.87
N ALA A 110 17.84 -20.52 -5.28
CA ALA A 110 17.32 -21.62 -4.47
C ALA A 110 18.18 -21.84 -3.21
N ALA A 111 19.50 -21.89 -3.37
CA ALA A 111 20.43 -21.99 -2.24
C ALA A 111 20.32 -20.81 -1.28
N PHE A 112 20.16 -19.58 -1.79
CA PHE A 112 19.92 -18.40 -0.98
C PHE A 112 18.61 -18.53 -0.16
N ARG A 113 17.53 -19.03 -0.77
CA ARG A 113 16.26 -19.26 -0.06
C ARG A 113 16.42 -20.34 1.03
N ILE A 114 17.10 -21.44 0.73
CA ILE A 114 17.38 -22.52 1.71
C ILE A 114 18.21 -21.94 2.87
N TRP A 115 19.24 -21.17 2.57
CA TRP A 115 20.07 -20.51 3.57
C TRP A 115 19.25 -19.58 4.47
N ILE A 116 18.39 -18.72 3.89
CA ILE A 116 17.49 -17.85 4.65
C ILE A 116 16.59 -18.69 5.58
N VAL A 117 16.00 -19.79 5.07
CA VAL A 117 15.13 -20.67 5.87
C VAL A 117 15.91 -21.38 6.99
N ALA A 118 17.18 -21.71 6.77
CA ALA A 118 18.03 -22.36 7.76
C ALA A 118 18.53 -21.42 8.89
N LEU A 119 18.47 -20.10 8.70
CA LEU A 119 18.86 -19.16 9.75
C LEU A 119 17.99 -19.32 11.00
N PRO A 120 18.55 -19.15 12.21
CA PRO A 120 17.77 -19.18 13.43
C PRO A 120 16.70 -18.08 13.43
N THR A 121 15.51 -18.42 13.86
CA THR A 121 14.41 -17.46 14.03
C THR A 121 14.62 -16.71 15.32
N ARG A 122 14.78 -15.41 15.29
CA ARG A 122 14.75 -14.58 16.49
C ARG A 122 13.29 -14.40 16.89
N PRO A 123 12.96 -14.56 18.20
CA PRO A 123 11.62 -14.24 18.67
C PRO A 123 11.28 -12.78 18.27
N SER A 124 10.09 -12.57 17.72
CA SER A 124 9.56 -11.22 17.62
C SER A 124 9.43 -10.63 19.03
N PRO A 125 9.76 -9.36 19.25
CA PRO A 125 9.50 -8.76 20.56
C PRO A 125 8.04 -8.97 20.95
N ASP A 126 7.83 -9.39 22.20
CA ASP A 126 6.55 -9.81 22.76
C ASP A 126 5.38 -8.89 22.42
N GLU A 127 4.20 -9.51 22.41
CA GLU A 127 2.89 -8.91 22.18
C GLU A 127 2.76 -7.56 22.88
N ALA A 128 2.11 -6.63 22.20
CA ALA A 128 1.92 -5.28 22.68
C ALA A 128 1.28 -5.32 24.07
N SER A 129 2.00 -4.85 25.09
CA SER A 129 1.41 -4.50 26.37
C SER A 129 0.21 -3.58 26.11
N ASP A 130 -0.90 -3.89 26.74
CA ASP A 130 -2.20 -3.20 26.58
C ASP A 130 -2.21 -1.78 27.23
N THR A 131 -1.04 -1.23 27.56
CA THR A 131 -0.96 0.11 28.13
C THR A 131 -1.44 1.14 27.11
N LEU A 132 -2.63 1.65 27.37
CA LEU A 132 -3.20 2.81 26.69
C LEU A 132 -2.26 4.00 26.95
N ASP A 133 -1.55 4.41 25.92
CA ASP A 133 -0.78 5.66 25.93
C ASP A 133 -1.75 6.78 25.51
N GLU A 134 -1.95 7.76 26.37
CA GLU A 134 -2.86 8.91 26.12
C GLU A 134 -2.49 9.72 24.87
N GLN A 135 -1.30 9.49 24.31
CA GLN A 135 -0.78 10.21 23.13
C GLN A 135 -0.69 9.33 21.88
N GLU A 136 -1.71 8.50 21.61
CA GLU A 136 -1.73 7.78 20.34
C GLU A 136 -1.88 8.74 19.15
N PRO A 137 -1.00 8.61 18.11
CA PRO A 137 -1.05 9.45 16.92
C PRO A 137 -2.27 9.12 16.05
N VAL A 138 -2.62 10.02 15.14
CA VAL A 138 -3.66 9.73 14.14
C VAL A 138 -3.15 8.67 13.17
N TYR A 139 -3.99 7.67 12.91
CA TYR A 139 -3.72 6.57 11.99
C TYR A 139 -4.67 6.63 10.79
N SER A 140 -4.15 6.81 9.59
CA SER A 140 -4.93 6.76 8.36
C SER A 140 -5.02 5.31 7.85
N ILE A 141 -6.22 4.85 7.59
CA ILE A 141 -6.52 3.54 6.99
C ILE A 141 -6.99 3.78 5.56
N ILE A 142 -6.25 3.33 4.58
CA ILE A 142 -6.59 3.48 3.16
C ILE A 142 -7.10 2.15 2.62
N ILE A 143 -8.28 2.18 2.00
CA ILE A 143 -8.95 1.01 1.46
C ILE A 143 -9.35 1.29 0.00
N PRO A 144 -8.70 0.67 -0.99
CA PRO A 144 -9.10 0.77 -2.39
C PRO A 144 -10.17 -0.28 -2.69
N LEU A 145 -11.33 0.14 -3.18
CA LEU A 145 -12.43 -0.77 -3.55
C LEU A 145 -12.81 -0.62 -5.03
N ARG A 146 -13.12 -1.75 -5.66
CA ARG A 146 -13.58 -1.81 -7.04
C ARG A 146 -14.53 -2.99 -7.28
N GLY A 147 -15.83 -2.73 -7.37
CA GLY A 147 -16.84 -3.77 -7.55
C GLY A 147 -17.06 -4.63 -6.31
N GLU A 148 -16.81 -4.08 -5.12
CA GLU A 148 -16.71 -4.83 -3.86
C GLU A 148 -17.91 -4.62 -2.92
N ALA A 149 -19.09 -4.27 -3.47
CA ALA A 149 -20.28 -3.97 -2.68
C ALA A 149 -20.66 -5.07 -1.68
N ARG A 150 -20.39 -6.35 -2.02
CA ARG A 150 -20.78 -7.52 -1.20
C ARG A 150 -19.95 -7.67 0.07
N VAL A 151 -18.70 -7.22 0.07
CA VAL A 151 -17.77 -7.41 1.19
C VAL A 151 -17.63 -6.17 2.08
N VAL A 152 -18.25 -5.05 1.70
CA VAL A 152 -18.20 -3.78 2.44
C VAL A 152 -18.57 -3.95 3.91
N ASP A 153 -19.65 -4.69 4.22
CA ASP A 153 -20.11 -4.87 5.61
C ASP A 153 -19.10 -5.67 6.46
N GLN A 154 -18.52 -6.71 5.89
CA GLN A 154 -17.50 -7.53 6.56
C GLN A 154 -16.25 -6.68 6.84
N LEU A 155 -15.76 -5.99 5.83
CA LEU A 155 -14.59 -5.13 5.91
C LEU A 155 -14.75 -4.04 6.97
N LEU A 156 -15.85 -3.25 6.87
CA LEU A 156 -16.07 -2.16 7.81
C LEU A 156 -16.29 -2.65 9.24
N SER A 157 -16.93 -3.82 9.41
CA SER A 157 -17.03 -4.46 10.72
C SER A 157 -15.67 -4.89 11.27
N ALA A 158 -14.73 -5.31 10.42
CA ALA A 158 -13.37 -5.65 10.84
C ALA A 158 -12.61 -4.39 11.29
N ILE A 159 -12.69 -3.30 10.52
CA ILE A 159 -12.06 -2.02 10.87
C ILE A 159 -12.64 -1.41 12.16
N GLU A 160 -13.96 -1.48 12.35
CA GLU A 160 -14.62 -0.99 13.56
C GLU A 160 -14.29 -1.79 14.84
N ARG A 161 -13.75 -3.01 14.69
CA ARG A 161 -13.25 -3.84 15.82
C ARG A 161 -11.81 -3.55 16.22
N LEU A 162 -11.08 -2.71 15.47
CA LEU A 162 -9.71 -2.34 15.82
C LEU A 162 -9.67 -1.66 17.19
N ASN A 163 -8.74 -2.09 18.03
CA ASN A 163 -8.50 -1.54 19.36
C ASN A 163 -7.61 -0.30 19.24
N TYR A 164 -8.24 0.81 18.82
CA TYR A 164 -7.59 2.11 18.69
C TYR A 164 -8.63 3.20 18.93
N PRO A 165 -8.27 4.38 19.49
CA PRO A 165 -9.22 5.47 19.73
C PRO A 165 -9.89 5.88 18.42
N ARG A 166 -11.23 5.91 18.41
CA ARG A 166 -12.00 6.13 17.17
C ARG A 166 -11.76 7.50 16.56
N GLU A 167 -11.53 8.50 17.38
CA GLU A 167 -11.19 9.87 16.98
C GLU A 167 -9.80 10.00 16.38
N LYS A 168 -8.94 8.99 16.59
CA LYS A 168 -7.59 8.88 16.04
C LYS A 168 -7.53 7.99 14.80
N ILE A 169 -8.65 7.41 14.37
CA ILE A 169 -8.75 6.63 13.13
C ILE A 169 -9.29 7.52 12.02
N ASP A 170 -8.57 7.58 10.90
CA ASP A 170 -8.91 8.33 9.69
C ASP A 170 -9.10 7.34 8.54
N VAL A 171 -10.34 6.88 8.29
CA VAL A 171 -10.62 5.89 7.24
C VAL A 171 -10.90 6.57 5.92
N ILE A 172 -10.15 6.20 4.89
CA ILE A 172 -10.26 6.74 3.54
C ILE A 172 -10.51 5.60 2.57
N ILE A 173 -11.71 5.53 2.02
CA ILE A 173 -12.11 4.52 1.04
C ILE A 173 -12.05 5.12 -0.36
N ALA A 174 -11.12 4.64 -1.18
CA ALA A 174 -10.99 5.03 -2.56
C ALA A 174 -11.82 4.11 -3.45
N VAL A 175 -12.89 4.62 -4.06
CA VAL A 175 -13.80 3.87 -4.92
C VAL A 175 -13.79 4.46 -6.32
N GLU A 176 -13.79 3.63 -7.37
CA GLU A 176 -13.89 4.16 -8.74
C GLU A 176 -15.16 5.02 -8.88
N ALA A 177 -15.05 6.19 -9.52
CA ALA A 177 -16.14 7.16 -9.62
C ALA A 177 -17.42 6.57 -10.25
N LYS A 178 -17.27 5.57 -11.12
CA LYS A 178 -18.39 4.86 -11.79
C LYS A 178 -18.97 3.69 -10.97
N ASP A 179 -18.35 3.33 -9.85
CA ASP A 179 -18.81 2.21 -9.01
C ASP A 179 -19.86 2.69 -8.01
N HIS A 180 -21.07 2.90 -8.52
CA HIS A 180 -22.19 3.36 -7.72
C HIS A 180 -22.65 2.33 -6.70
N ALA A 181 -22.55 1.03 -7.02
CA ALA A 181 -22.99 -0.06 -6.14
C ALA A 181 -22.15 -0.14 -4.86
N THR A 182 -20.81 -0.11 -4.97
CA THR A 182 -19.92 -0.09 -3.81
C THR A 182 -20.10 1.18 -2.98
N ARG A 183 -20.23 2.33 -3.63
CA ARG A 183 -20.50 3.59 -2.93
C ARG A 183 -21.81 3.57 -2.16
N ALA A 184 -22.89 3.06 -2.77
CA ALA A 184 -24.19 2.93 -2.13
C ALA A 184 -24.13 1.98 -0.90
N ALA A 185 -23.40 0.86 -1.01
CA ALA A 185 -23.20 -0.07 0.10
C ALA A 185 -22.49 0.61 1.29
N ILE A 186 -21.48 1.45 1.02
CA ILE A 186 -20.79 2.20 2.08
C ILE A 186 -21.74 3.23 2.71
N THR A 187 -22.40 4.08 1.91
CA THR A 187 -23.21 5.18 2.41
C THR A 187 -24.54 4.73 3.05
N GLY A 188 -25.05 3.55 2.67
CA GLY A 188 -26.27 2.96 3.24
C GLY A 188 -26.10 2.38 4.65
N ARG A 189 -24.86 2.28 5.15
CA ARG A 189 -24.55 1.74 6.46
C ARG A 189 -24.33 2.88 7.49
N LYS A 190 -24.75 2.65 8.74
CA LYS A 190 -24.35 3.49 9.89
C LYS A 190 -22.93 3.13 10.32
N HIS A 191 -22.04 4.09 10.35
CA HIS A 191 -20.64 3.92 10.74
C HIS A 191 -20.41 4.36 12.18
N ARG A 192 -19.57 3.61 12.90
CA ARG A 192 -19.11 3.93 14.25
C ARG A 192 -17.84 4.78 14.27
N ILE A 193 -17.19 4.90 13.12
CA ILE A 193 -15.95 5.66 12.89
C ILE A 193 -16.15 6.60 11.71
N PRO A 194 -15.44 7.74 11.66
CA PRO A 194 -15.48 8.64 10.51
C PRO A 194 -14.94 7.96 9.26
N ILE A 195 -15.69 7.97 8.16
CA ILE A 195 -15.27 7.41 6.87
C ILE A 195 -15.37 8.50 5.82
N MET A 196 -14.26 8.69 5.11
CA MET A 196 -14.18 9.52 3.91
C MET A 196 -14.23 8.65 2.67
N VAL A 197 -15.25 8.80 1.84
CA VAL A 197 -15.31 8.13 0.53
C VAL A 197 -14.75 9.05 -0.54
N VAL A 198 -13.70 8.61 -1.21
CA VAL A 198 -13.01 9.36 -2.26
C VAL A 198 -13.31 8.73 -3.61
N PRO A 199 -14.13 9.36 -4.46
CA PRO A 199 -14.35 8.90 -5.82
C PRO A 199 -13.07 9.06 -6.65
N VAL A 200 -12.58 7.98 -7.26
CA VAL A 200 -11.38 7.98 -8.08
C VAL A 200 -11.75 8.15 -9.56
N PRO A 201 -11.44 9.29 -10.19
CA PRO A 201 -11.75 9.52 -11.59
C PRO A 201 -11.04 8.53 -12.53
N ALA A 202 -11.69 8.21 -13.66
CA ALA A 202 -11.16 7.31 -14.69
C ALA A 202 -10.02 7.93 -15.54
N VAL A 203 -9.31 8.92 -15.03
CA VAL A 203 -8.18 9.60 -15.69
C VAL A 203 -6.88 8.92 -15.31
N GLY A 204 -6.09 8.52 -16.31
CA GLY A 204 -4.86 7.75 -16.13
C GLY A 204 -5.13 6.24 -15.99
N PRO A 205 -4.15 5.43 -15.53
CA PRO A 205 -4.32 3.98 -15.41
C PRO A 205 -5.37 3.63 -14.36
N ALA A 206 -6.28 2.69 -14.67
CA ALA A 206 -7.28 2.18 -13.73
C ALA A 206 -6.67 1.05 -12.89
N THR A 207 -5.88 1.41 -11.86
CA THR A 207 -5.10 0.48 -11.05
C THR A 207 -5.26 0.78 -9.56
N LYS A 208 -5.10 -0.27 -8.72
CA LYS A 208 -5.10 -0.17 -7.25
C LYS A 208 -4.09 0.89 -6.77
N PRO A 209 -2.80 0.89 -7.20
CA PRO A 209 -1.83 1.88 -6.74
C PRO A 209 -2.20 3.33 -7.10
N LYS A 210 -2.90 3.58 -8.22
CA LYS A 210 -3.42 4.92 -8.48
C LYS A 210 -4.48 5.32 -7.44
N ALA A 211 -5.42 4.43 -7.13
CA ALA A 211 -6.45 4.69 -6.13
C ALA A 211 -5.83 4.95 -4.74
N LEU A 212 -4.85 4.15 -4.35
CA LEU A 212 -4.07 4.35 -3.12
C LEU A 212 -3.39 5.72 -3.07
N ASN A 213 -2.74 6.15 -4.17
CA ASN A 213 -2.09 7.46 -4.23
C ASN A 213 -3.09 8.63 -4.19
N VAL A 214 -4.28 8.47 -4.77
CA VAL A 214 -5.35 9.48 -4.66
C VAL A 214 -5.79 9.57 -3.20
N ALA A 215 -6.08 8.45 -2.54
CA ALA A 215 -6.45 8.40 -1.12
C ALA A 215 -5.35 8.97 -0.21
N LEU A 216 -4.08 8.67 -0.48
CA LEU A 216 -2.94 9.18 0.29
C LEU A 216 -2.88 10.71 0.32
N SER A 217 -3.44 11.39 -0.70
CA SER A 217 -3.51 12.85 -0.72
C SER A 217 -4.44 13.42 0.36
N PHE A 218 -5.36 12.60 0.87
CA PHE A 218 -6.32 12.96 1.91
C PHE A 218 -5.94 12.42 3.30
N ALA A 219 -4.95 11.51 3.38
CA ALA A 219 -4.50 10.94 4.64
C ALA A 219 -3.94 12.03 5.57
N ARG A 220 -4.44 12.07 6.82
CA ARG A 220 -4.07 13.05 7.84
C ARG A 220 -3.20 12.44 8.94
N GLY A 221 -3.16 11.10 9.01
CA GLY A 221 -2.45 10.38 10.04
C GLY A 221 -0.93 10.46 9.90
N ASP A 222 -0.25 10.40 11.04
CA ASP A 222 1.21 10.25 11.10
C ASP A 222 1.66 8.91 10.54
N PHE A 223 0.77 7.92 10.68
CA PHE A 223 0.93 6.58 10.13
C PHE A 223 -0.20 6.26 9.16
N THR A 224 0.11 5.46 8.15
CA THR A 224 -0.84 5.01 7.14
C THR A 224 -0.74 3.49 7.00
N VAL A 225 -1.89 2.80 7.01
CA VAL A 225 -1.99 1.39 6.67
C VAL A 225 -2.92 1.21 5.48
N ILE A 226 -2.67 0.17 4.67
CA ILE A 226 -3.57 -0.25 3.59
C ILE A 226 -4.19 -1.59 3.94
N TYR A 227 -5.51 -1.72 3.66
CA TYR A 227 -6.23 -2.98 3.71
C TYR A 227 -6.96 -3.21 2.40
N ASP A 228 -7.04 -4.46 1.98
CA ASP A 228 -7.84 -4.90 0.84
C ASP A 228 -9.29 -5.20 1.26
N ALA A 229 -10.15 -5.42 0.30
CA ALA A 229 -11.59 -5.58 0.53
C ALA A 229 -11.93 -6.79 1.43
N GLU A 230 -11.16 -7.87 1.32
CA GLU A 230 -11.33 -9.12 2.07
C GLU A 230 -10.57 -9.17 3.39
N ASP A 231 -9.80 -8.14 3.72
CA ASP A 231 -8.92 -8.14 4.89
C ASP A 231 -9.66 -8.11 6.23
N ARG A 232 -9.17 -8.94 7.14
CA ARG A 232 -9.63 -9.01 8.52
C ARG A 232 -8.42 -8.90 9.46
N PRO A 233 -7.98 -7.66 9.76
CA PRO A 233 -6.85 -7.45 10.66
C PRO A 233 -7.19 -7.82 12.11
N GLU A 234 -6.18 -8.28 12.85
CA GLU A 234 -6.27 -8.47 14.30
C GLU A 234 -6.54 -7.15 15.02
N ARG A 235 -7.29 -7.23 16.13
CA ARG A 235 -7.77 -6.04 16.86
C ARG A 235 -6.65 -5.10 17.30
N ASN A 236 -5.52 -5.64 17.72
CA ASN A 236 -4.39 -4.86 18.25
C ASN A 236 -3.33 -4.49 17.18
N GLN A 237 -3.60 -4.71 15.90
CA GLN A 237 -2.60 -4.57 14.84
C GLN A 237 -2.02 -3.15 14.74
N LEU A 238 -2.85 -2.10 14.84
CA LEU A 238 -2.36 -0.72 14.78
C LEU A 238 -1.40 -0.40 15.93
N ARG A 239 -1.71 -0.89 17.14
CA ARG A 239 -0.85 -0.73 18.33
C ARG A 239 0.45 -1.51 18.20
N ALA A 240 0.39 -2.74 17.71
CA ALA A 240 1.57 -3.56 17.46
C ALA A 240 2.51 -2.88 16.45
N ALA A 241 1.96 -2.35 15.35
CA ALA A 241 2.73 -1.59 14.37
C ALA A 241 3.32 -0.30 14.96
N LEU A 242 2.55 0.44 15.76
CA LEU A 242 3.03 1.66 16.43
C LEU A 242 4.18 1.37 17.40
N LYS A 243 4.06 0.29 18.20
CA LYS A 243 5.15 -0.18 19.08
C LYS A 243 6.41 -0.48 18.26
N ALA A 244 6.28 -1.19 17.14
CA ALA A 244 7.41 -1.47 16.25
C ALA A 244 8.06 -0.19 15.69
N PHE A 245 7.27 0.83 15.31
CA PHE A 245 7.81 2.11 14.87
C PHE A 245 8.51 2.91 15.98
N ARG A 246 8.01 2.83 17.21
CA ARG A 246 8.63 3.50 18.37
C ARG A 246 9.96 2.86 18.74
N SER A 247 10.05 1.53 18.71
CA SER A 247 11.28 0.79 19.01
C SER A 247 12.28 0.76 17.86
N GLY A 248 11.81 0.88 16.61
CA GLY A 248 12.62 0.66 15.40
C GLY A 248 13.47 1.86 14.95
N GLY A 249 13.29 3.04 15.56
CA GLY A 249 14.00 4.25 15.17
C GLY A 249 13.38 4.98 13.96
N GLY A 250 13.97 6.14 13.61
CA GLY A 250 13.45 7.02 12.56
C GLY A 250 13.63 6.49 11.12
N ASP A 251 14.55 5.57 10.92
CA ASP A 251 14.84 4.93 9.65
C ASP A 251 13.90 3.75 9.33
N LEU A 252 13.12 3.26 10.32
CA LEU A 252 12.07 2.27 10.08
C LEU A 252 10.88 2.97 9.38
N GLY A 253 10.80 2.82 8.05
CA GLY A 253 9.79 3.49 7.22
C GLY A 253 8.52 2.69 7.01
N CYS A 254 8.60 1.35 7.12
CA CYS A 254 7.49 0.43 6.92
C CYS A 254 7.54 -0.74 7.90
N VAL A 255 6.35 -1.22 8.30
CA VAL A 255 6.18 -2.47 9.05
C VAL A 255 5.10 -3.31 8.37
N GLN A 256 5.44 -4.53 7.97
CA GLN A 256 4.52 -5.49 7.37
C GLN A 256 3.90 -6.37 8.44
N ALA A 257 2.58 -6.42 8.53
CA ALA A 257 1.88 -7.46 9.29
C ALA A 257 1.79 -8.77 8.50
N ARG A 258 1.63 -9.88 9.19
CA ARG A 258 1.55 -11.20 8.55
C ARG A 258 0.23 -11.33 7.80
N LEU A 259 0.28 -11.82 6.57
CA LEU A 259 -0.91 -12.22 5.83
C LEU A 259 -1.13 -13.72 6.03
N CYS A 260 -2.29 -14.08 6.56
CA CYS A 260 -2.64 -15.45 6.92
C CYS A 260 -3.86 -15.89 6.13
N ILE A 261 -3.75 -17.02 5.45
CA ILE A 261 -4.90 -17.62 4.76
C ILE A 261 -5.63 -18.52 5.76
N ASP A 262 -6.88 -18.20 6.06
CA ASP A 262 -7.70 -18.98 7.01
C ASP A 262 -8.60 -20.03 6.33
N THR A 263 -8.77 -19.95 5.01
CA THR A 263 -9.54 -20.91 4.22
C THR A 263 -8.71 -22.16 3.94
N ARG A 264 -9.16 -23.34 4.43
CA ARG A 264 -8.44 -24.62 4.26
C ARG A 264 -9.28 -25.71 3.60
N THR A 265 -10.33 -25.33 2.88
CA THR A 265 -11.32 -26.25 2.33
C THR A 265 -10.84 -27.09 1.16
N SER A 266 -9.87 -26.62 0.39
CA SER A 266 -9.33 -27.29 -0.79
C SER A 266 -7.82 -27.55 -0.65
N TRP A 267 -7.27 -28.46 -1.49
CA TRP A 267 -5.82 -28.67 -1.57
C TRP A 267 -5.09 -27.39 -1.99
N LEU A 268 -5.69 -26.61 -2.91
CA LEU A 268 -5.13 -25.34 -3.38
C LEU A 268 -5.07 -24.32 -2.24
N ALA A 269 -6.12 -24.23 -1.43
CA ALA A 269 -6.14 -23.37 -0.26
C ALA A 269 -5.07 -23.76 0.77
N ARG A 270 -4.89 -25.06 1.03
CA ARG A 270 -3.83 -25.58 1.92
C ARG A 270 -2.44 -25.29 1.39
N TYR A 271 -2.22 -25.46 0.08
CA TYR A 271 -0.95 -25.09 -0.55
C TYR A 271 -0.67 -23.59 -0.42
N PHE A 272 -1.68 -22.75 -0.67
CA PHE A 272 -1.59 -21.31 -0.57
C PHE A 272 -1.33 -20.86 0.86
N THR A 273 -1.97 -21.48 1.85
CA THR A 273 -1.69 -21.27 3.29
C THR A 273 -0.23 -21.55 3.63
N ALA A 274 0.31 -22.70 3.19
CA ALA A 274 1.70 -23.06 3.45
C ALA A 274 2.69 -22.08 2.79
N GLU A 275 2.39 -21.62 1.58
CA GLU A 275 3.20 -20.63 0.87
C GLU A 275 3.23 -19.29 1.59
N TYR A 276 2.06 -18.80 2.04
CA TYR A 276 1.96 -17.56 2.80
C TYR A 276 2.67 -17.66 4.15
N ALA A 277 2.48 -18.74 4.89
CA ALA A 277 3.19 -18.98 6.14
C ALA A 277 4.72 -19.01 5.92
N GLY A 278 5.20 -19.72 4.89
CA GLY A 278 6.62 -19.71 4.53
C GLY A 278 7.15 -18.32 4.22
N HIS A 279 6.37 -17.51 3.55
CA HIS A 279 6.76 -16.14 3.18
C HIS A 279 6.71 -15.17 4.37
N PHE A 280 5.55 -15.07 5.03
CA PHE A 280 5.30 -14.06 6.07
C PHE A 280 5.83 -14.45 7.45
N ASP A 281 5.86 -15.74 7.81
CA ASP A 281 6.33 -16.18 9.12
C ASP A 281 7.82 -16.55 9.13
N VAL A 282 8.41 -16.87 7.96
CA VAL A 282 9.80 -17.34 7.90
C VAL A 282 10.69 -16.39 7.10
N VAL A 283 10.36 -16.12 5.83
CA VAL A 283 11.26 -15.40 4.93
C VAL A 283 11.34 -13.92 5.28
N LEU A 284 10.21 -13.22 5.37
CA LEU A 284 10.20 -11.78 5.63
C LEU A 284 10.84 -11.40 6.98
N PRO A 285 10.57 -12.10 8.11
CA PRO A 285 11.23 -11.79 9.38
C PRO A 285 12.75 -11.93 9.32
N LYS A 286 13.25 -12.94 8.60
CA LYS A 286 14.69 -13.17 8.45
C LYS A 286 15.36 -12.14 7.54
N LEU A 287 14.71 -11.75 6.44
CA LEU A 287 15.16 -10.64 5.59
C LEU A 287 15.21 -9.33 6.39
N ALA A 288 14.18 -9.05 7.18
CA ALA A 288 14.14 -7.88 8.05
C ALA A 288 15.29 -7.87 9.07
N ALA A 289 15.55 -9.02 9.72
CA ALA A 289 16.64 -9.18 10.69
C ALA A 289 18.03 -8.99 10.06
N LEU A 290 18.18 -9.31 8.77
CA LEU A 290 19.40 -9.08 7.99
C LEU A 290 19.51 -7.64 7.43
N GLY A 291 18.50 -6.78 7.65
CA GLY A 291 18.46 -5.44 7.06
C GLY A 291 18.31 -5.43 5.54
N LEU A 292 17.84 -6.53 4.95
CA LEU A 292 17.64 -6.64 3.52
C LEU A 292 16.31 -6.02 3.08
N PRO A 293 16.19 -5.57 1.82
CA PRO A 293 14.94 -5.08 1.27
C PRO A 293 13.84 -6.12 1.36
N LEU A 294 12.66 -5.73 1.87
CA LEU A 294 11.51 -6.62 1.98
C LEU A 294 10.64 -6.53 0.73
N PRO A 295 10.33 -7.65 0.07
CA PRO A 295 9.25 -7.71 -0.88
C PRO A 295 7.92 -7.69 -0.11
N LEU A 296 7.37 -6.49 0.08
CA LEU A 296 6.15 -6.28 0.85
C LEU A 296 4.97 -7.03 0.23
N GLY A 297 4.03 -7.46 1.05
CA GLY A 297 2.74 -7.99 0.61
C GLY A 297 1.82 -6.89 0.09
N GLY A 298 0.71 -7.28 -0.55
CA GLY A 298 -0.24 -6.36 -1.17
C GLY A 298 -1.10 -5.58 -0.18
N SER A 299 -1.09 -5.96 1.09
CA SER A 299 -1.95 -5.44 2.14
C SER A 299 -1.24 -5.43 3.49
N SER A 300 -1.86 -4.80 4.50
CA SER A 300 -1.38 -4.76 5.89
C SER A 300 0.04 -4.22 6.05
N ASN A 301 0.38 -3.30 5.16
CA ASN A 301 1.61 -2.52 5.24
C ASN A 301 1.34 -1.23 6.00
N HIS A 302 2.04 -1.07 7.09
CA HIS A 302 2.01 0.15 7.90
C HIS A 302 3.21 1.01 7.54
N PHE A 303 2.99 2.28 7.30
CA PHE A 303 4.02 3.24 6.89
C PHE A 303 4.05 4.46 7.80
N ARG A 304 5.22 5.06 8.01
CA ARG A 304 5.25 6.47 8.35
C ARG A 304 4.73 7.25 7.14
N THR A 305 3.66 8.02 7.31
CA THR A 305 3.00 8.72 6.20
C THR A 305 3.95 9.67 5.47
N ALA A 306 4.81 10.35 6.20
CA ALA A 306 5.85 11.23 5.64
C ALA A 306 6.80 10.45 4.73
N THR A 307 7.33 9.30 5.20
CA THR A 307 8.22 8.42 4.43
C THR A 307 7.53 7.90 3.17
N LEU A 308 6.27 7.44 3.28
CA LEU A 308 5.50 6.97 2.13
C LEU A 308 5.32 8.06 1.07
N ARG A 309 5.10 9.30 1.51
CA ARG A 309 5.02 10.45 0.61
C ARG A 309 6.36 10.81 -0.01
N GLU A 310 7.44 10.76 0.76
CA GLU A 310 8.80 11.05 0.30
C GLU A 310 9.25 10.10 -0.80
N VAL A 311 9.03 8.79 -0.62
CA VAL A 311 9.38 7.78 -1.63
C VAL A 311 8.44 7.79 -2.85
N GLY A 312 7.43 8.67 -2.88
CA GLY A 312 6.55 8.88 -4.03
C GLY A 312 5.29 8.00 -4.04
N GLY A 313 4.94 7.32 -2.94
CA GLY A 313 3.77 6.42 -2.88
C GLY A 313 3.95 5.17 -3.74
N TRP A 314 2.88 4.62 -4.25
CA TRP A 314 2.88 3.42 -5.11
C TRP A 314 3.08 3.77 -6.59
N ASP A 315 3.72 2.87 -7.36
CA ASP A 315 3.85 3.06 -8.82
C ASP A 315 2.57 2.61 -9.54
N PRO A 316 1.78 3.51 -10.13
CA PRO A 316 0.53 3.18 -10.81
C PRO A 316 0.70 2.27 -12.04
N HIS A 317 1.92 2.13 -12.53
CA HIS A 317 2.27 1.36 -13.72
C HIS A 317 2.87 -0.02 -13.39
N ASN A 318 3.07 -0.33 -12.10
CA ASN A 318 3.55 -1.63 -11.65
C ASN A 318 2.38 -2.46 -11.11
N VAL A 319 2.36 -3.77 -11.40
CA VAL A 319 1.33 -4.70 -10.93
C VAL A 319 1.75 -5.43 -9.65
N THR A 320 2.99 -5.24 -9.20
CA THR A 320 3.54 -5.61 -7.88
C THR A 320 4.09 -4.34 -7.24
N GLU A 321 3.22 -3.38 -7.07
CA GLU A 321 3.53 -2.04 -6.53
C GLU A 321 4.03 -2.09 -5.10
N ASP A 322 3.64 -3.11 -4.36
CA ASP A 322 4.01 -3.46 -3.00
C ASP A 322 5.48 -3.88 -2.89
N ALA A 323 5.88 -4.91 -3.63
CA ALA A 323 7.28 -5.36 -3.68
C ALA A 323 8.21 -4.28 -4.25
N ASP A 324 7.71 -3.48 -5.21
CA ASP A 324 8.39 -2.31 -5.73
C ASP A 324 8.63 -1.27 -4.64
N LEU A 325 7.60 -0.98 -3.85
CA LEU A 325 7.67 0.00 -2.77
C LEU A 325 8.66 -0.44 -1.69
N GLY A 326 8.66 -1.73 -1.30
CA GLY A 326 9.62 -2.27 -0.34
C GLY A 326 11.08 -2.10 -0.80
N THR A 327 11.35 -2.41 -2.07
CA THR A 327 12.67 -2.19 -2.67
C THR A 327 13.02 -0.69 -2.74
N ARG A 328 12.05 0.16 -3.02
CA ARG A 328 12.24 1.61 -3.13
C ARG A 328 12.51 2.25 -1.77
N LEU A 329 11.83 1.83 -0.71
CA LEU A 329 12.12 2.25 0.66
C LEU A 329 13.60 2.00 1.01
N ALA A 330 14.11 0.80 0.75
CA ALA A 330 15.51 0.47 1.00
C ALA A 330 16.48 1.37 0.21
N ARG A 331 16.15 1.74 -1.02
CA ARG A 331 16.97 2.65 -1.84
C ARG A 331 16.98 4.08 -1.32
N PHE A 332 15.92 4.49 -0.64
CA PHE A 332 15.87 5.79 0.04
C PHE A 332 16.51 5.74 1.44
N GLY A 333 17.09 4.60 1.83
CA GLY A 333 17.77 4.42 3.11
C GLY A 333 16.82 4.08 4.26
N TYR A 334 15.58 3.72 3.96
CA TYR A 334 14.62 3.26 4.97
C TYR A 334 14.65 1.76 5.10
N ARG A 335 14.53 1.27 6.34
CA ARG A 335 14.33 -0.13 6.64
C ARG A 335 12.84 -0.47 6.62
N SER A 336 12.55 -1.72 6.26
CA SER A 336 11.23 -2.32 6.46
C SER A 336 11.35 -3.41 7.52
N GLY A 337 10.39 -3.49 8.43
CA GLY A 337 10.29 -4.50 9.47
C GLY A 337 9.05 -5.39 9.28
N VAL A 338 8.89 -6.33 10.19
CA VAL A 338 7.68 -7.16 10.32
C VAL A 338 7.13 -7.03 11.73
N VAL A 339 5.82 -7.21 11.88
CA VAL A 339 5.16 -7.21 13.18
C VAL A 339 4.39 -8.51 13.40
N ALA A 340 4.41 -9.00 14.65
CA ALA A 340 3.74 -10.22 15.06
C ALA A 340 2.22 -9.98 15.25
N SER A 341 1.57 -9.51 14.19
CA SER A 341 0.11 -9.38 14.11
C SER A 341 -0.33 -9.83 12.73
N SER A 342 -1.52 -10.42 12.66
CA SER A 342 -2.01 -11.09 11.45
C SER A 342 -3.17 -10.34 10.83
N THR A 343 -3.26 -10.43 9.51
CA THR A 343 -4.47 -10.12 8.75
C THR A 343 -4.89 -11.39 8.03
N TYR A 344 -6.16 -11.73 8.19
CA TYR A 344 -6.73 -12.95 7.60
C TYR A 344 -7.32 -12.63 6.24
N GLU A 345 -6.97 -13.45 5.25
CA GLU A 345 -7.39 -13.36 3.85
C GLU A 345 -7.97 -14.69 3.38
N GLU A 346 -8.65 -14.67 2.24
CA GLU A 346 -9.18 -15.85 1.59
C GLU A 346 -8.24 -16.37 0.51
N ALA A 347 -8.17 -17.71 0.35
CA ALA A 347 -7.45 -18.32 -0.76
C ALA A 347 -8.20 -18.12 -2.08
N PRO A 348 -7.49 -18.13 -3.24
CA PRO A 348 -8.12 -18.19 -4.54
C PRO A 348 -9.07 -19.39 -4.64
N ALA A 349 -10.30 -19.15 -5.11
CA ALA A 349 -11.35 -20.17 -5.14
C ALA A 349 -11.04 -21.34 -6.08
N ASP A 350 -10.29 -21.09 -7.17
CA ASP A 350 -10.00 -22.06 -8.21
C ASP A 350 -8.61 -21.83 -8.86
N ILE A 351 -8.15 -22.85 -9.61
CA ILE A 351 -6.84 -22.83 -10.30
C ILE A 351 -6.76 -21.70 -11.33
N GLY A 352 -7.86 -21.37 -12.02
CA GLY A 352 -7.86 -20.31 -13.05
C GLY A 352 -7.57 -18.94 -12.43
N ARG A 353 -8.22 -18.63 -11.30
CA ARG A 353 -7.96 -17.41 -10.53
C ARG A 353 -6.54 -17.39 -9.96
N TRP A 354 -6.08 -18.51 -9.43
CA TRP A 354 -4.71 -18.66 -8.94
C TRP A 354 -3.68 -18.43 -10.06
N LEU A 355 -3.83 -19.06 -11.25
CA LEU A 355 -2.94 -18.85 -12.39
C LEU A 355 -2.96 -17.38 -12.86
N GLY A 356 -4.13 -16.75 -12.90
CA GLY A 356 -4.28 -15.34 -13.23
C GLY A 356 -3.53 -14.45 -12.27
N GLN A 357 -3.60 -14.71 -10.96
CA GLN A 357 -2.87 -14.01 -9.91
C GLN A 357 -1.36 -14.19 -10.08
N ARG A 358 -0.87 -15.44 -10.27
CA ARG A 358 0.54 -15.77 -10.48
C ARG A 358 1.10 -15.08 -11.72
N THR A 359 0.35 -15.08 -12.82
CA THR A 359 0.75 -14.40 -14.05
C THR A 359 0.96 -12.91 -13.84
N ARG A 360 0.07 -12.26 -13.05
CA ARG A 360 0.25 -10.84 -12.69
C ARG A 360 1.51 -10.65 -11.86
N TRP A 361 1.76 -11.50 -10.86
CA TRP A 361 2.93 -11.41 -10.00
C TRP A 361 4.23 -11.60 -10.80
N PHE A 362 4.31 -12.62 -11.64
CA PHE A 362 5.47 -12.83 -12.52
C PHE A 362 5.76 -11.63 -13.42
N LYS A 363 4.73 -11.03 -14.03
CA LYS A 363 4.89 -9.81 -14.83
C LYS A 363 5.44 -8.64 -14.00
N GLY A 364 5.00 -8.50 -12.78
CA GLY A 364 5.49 -7.48 -11.86
C GLY A 364 6.94 -7.72 -11.46
N TRP A 365 7.29 -8.93 -11.05
CA TRP A 365 8.65 -9.31 -10.69
C TRP A 365 9.64 -9.15 -11.86
N MET A 366 9.26 -9.52 -13.08
CA MET A 366 10.09 -9.27 -14.27
C MET A 366 10.32 -7.77 -14.51
N ARG A 367 9.36 -6.92 -14.21
CA ARG A 367 9.54 -5.47 -14.28
C ARG A 367 10.45 -4.94 -13.18
N LEU A 368 10.30 -5.47 -11.98
CA LEU A 368 11.12 -5.10 -10.82
C LEU A 368 12.59 -5.48 -11.03
N SER A 369 12.88 -6.72 -11.44
CA SER A 369 14.25 -7.22 -11.63
C SER A 369 15.04 -6.43 -12.68
N ARG A 370 14.38 -6.02 -13.77
CA ARG A 370 15.05 -5.29 -14.85
C ARG A 370 15.50 -3.88 -14.51
N ASN A 371 14.73 -3.15 -13.72
CA ASN A 371 15.01 -1.73 -13.46
C ASN A 371 15.69 -1.48 -12.13
N LYS A 372 15.66 -2.45 -11.21
CA LYS A 372 15.88 -2.14 -9.80
C LYS A 372 16.85 -3.06 -9.09
N PHE A 373 17.04 -4.28 -9.56
CA PHE A 373 17.92 -5.26 -8.91
C PHE A 373 19.40 -4.84 -8.94
N PHE A 374 19.90 -4.41 -10.09
CA PHE A 374 21.28 -3.91 -10.22
C PHE A 374 21.53 -2.59 -9.46
N LEU A 375 20.49 -1.81 -9.20
CA LEU A 375 20.62 -0.52 -8.52
C LEU A 375 20.50 -0.64 -6.98
N CYS A 376 20.09 -1.79 -6.44
CA CYS A 376 20.07 -2.02 -4.99
C CYS A 376 21.48 -2.05 -4.37
N PHE A 377 22.49 -2.34 -5.18
CA PHE A 377 23.89 -2.38 -4.74
C PHE A 377 24.66 -1.08 -4.98
N GLN A 378 24.09 -0.10 -5.68
CA GLN A 378 24.66 1.24 -5.78
C GLN A 378 24.31 2.04 -4.52
N LYS A 379 25.29 2.06 -3.62
CA LYS A 379 25.26 2.80 -2.35
C LYS A 379 25.06 4.31 -2.59
N HIS A 380 23.99 4.85 -2.05
CA HIS A 380 23.86 6.18 -1.50
C HIS A 380 24.71 7.38 -1.98
N GLU A 381 24.61 7.81 -3.22
CA GLU A 381 25.09 9.16 -3.54
C GLU A 381 23.97 10.22 -3.61
N HIS A 382 22.70 9.79 -3.64
CA HIS A 382 21.56 10.71 -3.85
C HIS A 382 20.75 11.08 -2.58
N SER A 383 20.96 10.41 -1.44
CA SER A 383 20.13 10.67 -0.25
C SER A 383 20.47 12.01 0.41
N SER A 384 21.72 12.46 0.32
CA SER A 384 22.15 13.74 0.89
C SER A 384 21.68 14.96 0.10
N THR A 385 21.56 14.84 -1.22
CA THR A 385 21.15 15.93 -2.10
C THR A 385 19.63 16.13 -2.09
N LEU A 386 18.85 15.06 -2.05
CA LEU A 386 17.37 15.15 -1.93
C LEU A 386 16.95 15.67 -0.54
N ARG A 387 17.61 15.21 0.54
CA ARG A 387 17.35 15.75 1.89
C ARG A 387 17.68 17.24 2.02
N ARG A 388 18.73 17.73 1.36
CA ARG A 388 19.08 19.16 1.36
C ARG A 388 18.06 20.01 0.61
N ASN A 389 17.51 19.52 -0.50
CA ASN A 389 16.54 20.29 -1.30
C ASN A 389 15.13 20.33 -0.67
N THR A 390 14.76 19.35 0.17
CA THR A 390 13.46 19.37 0.85
C THR A 390 13.47 20.31 2.07
N ILE A 391 14.62 20.50 2.70
CA ILE A 391 14.78 21.44 3.85
C ILE A 391 14.89 22.90 3.37
N ALA A 392 15.27 23.12 2.12
CA ALA A 392 15.40 24.48 1.56
C ALA A 392 14.09 25.07 0.99
N THR A 393 12.97 24.29 1.00
CA THR A 393 11.66 24.71 0.47
C THR A 393 10.54 24.65 1.50
N THR A 394 10.85 24.51 2.77
CA THR A 394 9.98 24.75 3.93
C THR A 394 10.57 25.91 4.73
#